data_d8f4a3da0f934670c22e297890c6c65d
#
_entry.id   d8f4a3da0f934670c22e297890c6c65d
#
_cell.length_a   1.000
_cell.length_b   1.000
_cell.length_c   1.000
_cell.angle_alpha   90.00
_cell.angle_beta   90.00
_cell.angle_gamma   90.00
#
_symmetry.space_group_name_H-M   'P 1'
#
loop_
_entity.id
_entity.type
_entity.pdbx_description
1 polymer ?
#
loop_
_entity_poly.entity_id
_entity_poly.type
_entity_poly.pdbx_seq_one_letter_code
_entity_poly.pdbx_strand_id
1 'polypeptide(L)'
;MNYKIEDTEMTDNGMLCEAVAKYSCKAHERVRELGLFDSVQPDVNEGDIKVVELFAGVGGFRIGLERASKHFKTIWSNQWEPSTKRQDASIIYCRHFGIDGHSNEDIATVPTEEIPDSDLLCGGFPCQDYSVATTLQRSGGIEGKKGVLWWQIYRILKEKGEKRPNYLMLENVDRLLNSPAKQRGRDFAIILSSLSNLGYIVEWRIINAADYGMPQRRRRTYMVAYHQGTKLAGQFASKVNKFEWILENGIMPEAFCCTEKDGKTYSFEIGEDIADVSDNFNKGKKESPFKNSGVMANGKVYTLETLPKYEGQYITLGDILVDEAAVPNEFFISDEDFPKWEYQKGSKSLK
;
A
#
# COMPACT_ATOMS: atom_id res chain seq x y z
N MET A 1 -26.20 4.48 -14.26
CA MET A 1 -26.14 5.94 -14.03
C MET A 1 -25.39 6.55 -15.18
N ASN A 2 -26.10 7.28 -16.07
CA ASN A 2 -25.49 7.94 -17.22
C ASN A 2 -24.68 9.13 -16.75
N TYR A 3 -23.36 9.04 -16.78
CA TYR A 3 -22.48 10.20 -16.62
C TYR A 3 -22.27 10.84 -18.01
N LYS A 4 -23.28 11.50 -18.55
CA LYS A 4 -23.04 12.60 -19.48
C LYS A 4 -22.62 13.79 -18.66
N ILE A 5 -21.35 14.16 -18.74
CA ILE A 5 -20.88 15.45 -18.22
C ILE A 5 -21.34 16.47 -19.25
N GLU A 6 -22.37 17.25 -18.93
CA GLU A 6 -22.76 18.40 -19.77
C GLU A 6 -21.62 19.43 -19.77
N ASP A 7 -21.46 20.21 -20.83
CA ASP A 7 -20.35 21.16 -21.01
C ASP A 7 -20.21 22.19 -19.85
N THR A 8 -21.31 22.48 -19.15
CA THR A 8 -21.34 23.30 -17.92
C THR A 8 -20.67 22.60 -16.72
N GLU A 9 -20.79 21.27 -16.60
CA GLU A 9 -20.08 20.49 -15.56
C GLU A 9 -18.59 20.37 -15.85
N MET A 10 -18.16 20.46 -17.12
CA MET A 10 -16.75 20.43 -17.50
C MET A 10 -15.98 21.66 -17.02
N THR A 11 -16.60 22.85 -17.01
CA THR A 11 -15.95 24.09 -16.49
C THR A 11 -15.81 24.05 -14.97
N ASP A 12 -16.83 23.59 -14.25
CA ASP A 12 -16.76 23.42 -12.80
C ASP A 12 -15.82 22.27 -12.39
N ASN A 13 -15.80 21.18 -13.15
CA ASN A 13 -14.85 20.09 -12.98
C ASN A 13 -13.41 20.53 -13.31
N GLY A 14 -13.22 21.43 -14.27
CA GLY A 14 -11.92 22.05 -14.59
C GLY A 14 -11.37 22.86 -13.42
N MET A 15 -12.19 23.72 -12.84
CA MET A 15 -11.85 24.50 -11.63
C MET A 15 -11.61 23.60 -10.41
N LEU A 16 -12.40 22.54 -10.27
CA LEU A 16 -12.23 21.55 -9.24
C LEU A 16 -10.90 20.79 -9.38
N CYS A 17 -10.59 20.32 -10.60
CA CYS A 17 -9.32 19.66 -10.89
C CYS A 17 -8.13 20.57 -10.60
N GLU A 18 -8.22 21.85 -10.93
CA GLU A 18 -7.20 22.84 -10.58
C GLU A 18 -7.11 23.10 -9.08
N ALA A 19 -8.24 23.16 -8.39
CA ALA A 19 -8.29 23.33 -6.94
C ALA A 19 -7.66 22.11 -6.23
N VAL A 20 -8.03 20.89 -6.65
CA VAL A 20 -7.47 19.64 -6.11
C VAL A 20 -6.01 19.45 -6.50
N ALA A 21 -5.58 19.91 -7.69
CA ALA A 21 -4.18 19.84 -8.13
C ALA A 21 -3.26 20.86 -7.46
N LYS A 22 -3.81 21.97 -6.97
CA LYS A 22 -3.10 23.02 -6.21
C LYS A 22 -3.39 22.92 -4.71
N TYR A 23 -3.57 21.74 -4.22
CA TYR A 23 -4.06 21.45 -2.90
C TYR A 23 -3.21 22.07 -1.79
N SER A 24 -3.71 23.19 -1.25
CA SER A 24 -3.23 23.84 -0.03
C SER A 24 -4.43 24.05 0.90
N CYS A 25 -4.21 24.32 2.20
CA CYS A 25 -5.31 24.66 3.13
C CYS A 25 -6.29 25.70 2.57
N LYS A 26 -5.80 26.66 1.79
CA LYS A 26 -6.62 27.70 1.13
C LYS A 26 -7.52 27.14 0.02
N ALA A 27 -7.09 26.10 -0.69
CA ALA A 27 -7.91 25.45 -1.71
C ALA A 27 -9.06 24.65 -1.08
N HIS A 28 -8.85 24.05 0.08
CA HIS A 28 -9.87 23.39 0.89
C HIS A 28 -11.03 24.31 1.27
N GLU A 29 -10.70 25.49 1.82
CA GLU A 29 -11.71 26.48 2.19
C GLU A 29 -12.55 26.91 0.99
N ARG A 30 -11.89 27.17 -0.16
CA ARG A 30 -12.57 27.59 -1.37
C ARG A 30 -13.47 26.52 -1.98
N VAL A 31 -13.08 25.25 -1.90
CA VAL A 31 -13.89 24.13 -2.40
C VAL A 31 -15.12 23.91 -1.51
N ARG A 32 -14.99 24.12 -0.19
CA ARG A 32 -16.13 24.12 0.75
C ARG A 32 -17.09 25.29 0.48
N GLU A 33 -16.55 26.50 0.25
CA GLU A 33 -17.34 27.68 -0.10
C GLU A 33 -18.16 27.50 -1.38
N LEU A 34 -17.65 26.72 -2.33
CA LEU A 34 -18.33 26.39 -3.58
C LEU A 34 -19.39 25.30 -3.43
N GLY A 35 -19.51 24.63 -2.26
CA GLY A 35 -20.47 23.57 -1.99
C GLY A 35 -20.33 22.35 -2.88
N LEU A 36 -19.14 22.14 -3.47
CA LEU A 36 -18.90 21.09 -4.46
C LEU A 36 -18.83 19.66 -3.86
N PHE A 37 -18.62 19.57 -2.54
CA PHE A 37 -18.64 18.29 -1.81
C PHE A 37 -19.26 18.48 -0.43
N ASP A 38 -20.07 17.52 -0.02
CA ASP A 38 -20.45 17.42 1.37
C ASP A 38 -19.24 16.96 2.18
N SER A 39 -18.80 17.82 3.11
CA SER A 39 -17.69 17.48 3.99
C SER A 39 -18.21 16.61 5.11
N VAL A 40 -17.86 15.34 5.12
CA VAL A 40 -18.17 14.42 6.21
C VAL A 40 -16.88 13.94 6.82
N GLN A 41 -16.37 14.68 7.82
CA GLN A 41 -15.39 14.09 8.73
C GLN A 41 -16.08 12.93 9.43
N PRO A 42 -15.45 11.74 9.46
CA PRO A 42 -16.04 10.63 10.20
C PRO A 42 -16.11 10.98 11.68
N ASP A 43 -17.28 10.85 12.28
CA ASP A 43 -17.40 10.87 13.73
C ASP A 43 -16.54 9.76 14.33
N VAL A 44 -15.53 10.15 15.10
CA VAL A 44 -14.64 9.20 15.80
C VAL A 44 -15.13 9.08 17.24
N ASN A 45 -15.58 7.88 17.58
CA ASN A 45 -16.07 7.55 18.89
C ASN A 45 -15.02 6.79 19.71
N GLU A 46 -15.26 6.66 21.01
CA GLU A 46 -14.42 5.80 21.85
C GLU A 46 -14.49 4.34 21.35
N GLY A 47 -13.32 3.73 21.17
CA GLY A 47 -13.18 2.38 20.61
C GLY A 47 -13.03 2.31 19.09
N ASP A 48 -13.11 3.44 18.38
CA ASP A 48 -12.82 3.48 16.95
C ASP A 48 -11.30 3.47 16.69
N ILE A 49 -10.93 2.87 15.57
CA ILE A 49 -9.53 2.77 15.09
C ILE A 49 -9.30 3.90 14.08
N LYS A 50 -8.47 4.86 14.47
CA LYS A 50 -8.09 5.99 13.60
C LYS A 50 -7.10 5.52 12.54
N VAL A 51 -7.41 5.77 11.28
CA VAL A 51 -6.61 5.36 10.14
C VAL A 51 -6.05 6.57 9.40
N VAL A 52 -4.76 6.52 9.10
CA VAL A 52 -4.09 7.39 8.12
C VAL A 52 -3.76 6.55 6.89
N GLU A 53 -4.19 7.00 5.71
CA GLU A 53 -3.97 6.31 4.43
C GLU A 53 -3.01 7.12 3.55
N LEU A 54 -1.81 6.58 3.28
CA LEU A 54 -0.81 7.16 2.38
C LEU A 54 -0.88 6.50 1.01
N PHE A 55 -0.63 7.27 -0.05
CA PHE A 55 -0.70 6.77 -1.43
C PHE A 55 -2.05 6.11 -1.73
N ALA A 56 -3.12 6.78 -1.29
CA ALA A 56 -4.46 6.23 -1.17
C ALA A 56 -5.07 5.76 -2.52
N GLY A 57 -4.53 6.23 -3.66
CA GLY A 57 -5.12 5.95 -4.96
C GLY A 57 -6.56 6.42 -5.01
N VAL A 58 -7.46 5.49 -5.30
CA VAL A 58 -8.92 5.72 -5.29
C VAL A 58 -9.60 5.21 -4.01
N GLY A 59 -8.83 4.93 -2.94
CA GLY A 59 -9.37 4.53 -1.63
C GLY A 59 -9.55 3.03 -1.42
N GLY A 60 -8.68 2.22 -2.02
CA GLY A 60 -8.81 0.76 -1.91
C GLY A 60 -8.70 0.23 -0.49
N PHE A 61 -7.77 0.74 0.32
CA PHE A 61 -7.64 0.37 1.73
C PHE A 61 -8.85 0.83 2.54
N ARG A 62 -9.26 2.09 2.36
CA ARG A 62 -10.42 2.65 3.05
C ARG A 62 -11.68 1.83 2.81
N ILE A 63 -12.01 1.51 1.54
CA ILE A 63 -13.15 0.66 1.19
C ILE A 63 -13.06 -0.71 1.87
N GLY A 64 -11.87 -1.33 1.87
CA GLY A 64 -11.67 -2.63 2.49
C GLY A 64 -11.88 -2.60 4.00
N LEU A 65 -11.30 -1.62 4.68
CA LEU A 65 -11.41 -1.45 6.13
C LEU A 65 -12.83 -1.10 6.57
N GLU A 66 -13.49 -0.15 5.91
CA GLU A 66 -14.88 0.25 6.23
C GLU A 66 -15.88 -0.90 5.99
N ARG A 67 -15.62 -1.76 4.98
CA ARG A 67 -16.40 -3.00 4.77
C ARG A 67 -16.17 -4.05 5.86
N ALA A 68 -14.94 -4.13 6.37
CA ALA A 68 -14.60 -5.07 7.43
C ALA A 68 -15.22 -4.67 8.78
N SER A 69 -15.18 -3.38 9.12
CA SER A 69 -15.81 -2.88 10.35
C SER A 69 -16.06 -1.38 10.27
N LYS A 70 -17.21 -0.95 10.79
CA LYS A 70 -17.56 0.47 10.99
C LYS A 70 -16.65 1.21 11.99
N HIS A 71 -15.85 0.48 12.74
CA HIS A 71 -14.91 1.04 13.71
C HIS A 71 -13.62 1.56 13.06
N PHE A 72 -13.30 1.19 11.83
CA PHE A 72 -12.21 1.84 11.11
C PHE A 72 -12.65 3.22 10.62
N LYS A 73 -11.92 4.24 11.01
CA LYS A 73 -12.19 5.65 10.66
C LYS A 73 -10.96 6.24 9.99
N THR A 74 -11.03 6.41 8.67
CA THR A 74 -9.96 7.10 7.94
C THR A 74 -10.10 8.60 8.21
N ILE A 75 -9.21 9.11 9.05
CA ILE A 75 -9.22 10.51 9.51
C ILE A 75 -8.34 11.42 8.65
N TRP A 76 -7.40 10.83 7.89
CA TRP A 76 -6.54 11.56 6.97
C TRP A 76 -6.04 10.64 5.86
N SER A 77 -5.88 11.21 4.67
CA SER A 77 -5.37 10.49 3.50
C SER A 77 -4.51 11.39 2.62
N ASN A 78 -3.59 10.79 1.88
CA ASN A 78 -2.77 11.52 0.91
C ASN A 78 -2.70 10.75 -0.40
N GLN A 79 -2.91 11.48 -1.50
CA GLN A 79 -2.72 10.96 -2.86
C GLN A 79 -2.21 12.07 -3.77
N TRP A 80 -1.02 11.87 -4.34
CA TRP A 80 -0.42 12.77 -5.31
C TRP A 80 0.39 12.03 -6.36
N GLU A 81 0.28 12.45 -7.62
CA GLU A 81 0.99 11.87 -8.77
C GLU A 81 1.85 12.90 -9.47
N PRO A 82 3.19 12.82 -9.35
CA PRO A 82 4.10 13.84 -9.90
C PRO A 82 4.13 13.90 -11.43
N SER A 83 3.73 12.80 -12.09
CA SER A 83 3.81 12.65 -13.55
C SER A 83 2.62 13.22 -14.31
N THR A 84 1.53 13.57 -13.62
CA THR A 84 0.29 14.03 -14.22
C THR A 84 -0.09 15.43 -13.75
N LYS A 85 -0.58 16.27 -14.67
CA LYS A 85 -1.15 17.58 -14.31
C LYS A 85 -2.50 17.41 -13.63
N ARG A 86 -3.29 16.45 -14.10
CA ARG A 86 -4.60 16.13 -13.57
C ARG A 86 -4.48 14.99 -12.55
N GLN A 87 -4.94 15.24 -11.34
CA GLN A 87 -4.83 14.32 -10.20
C GLN A 87 -6.08 13.41 -10.11
N ASP A 88 -6.30 12.58 -11.14
CA ASP A 88 -7.52 11.80 -11.30
C ASP A 88 -7.81 10.87 -10.11
N ALA A 89 -6.81 10.21 -9.57
CA ALA A 89 -7.00 9.32 -8.42
C ALA A 89 -7.48 10.10 -7.18
N SER A 90 -6.86 11.25 -6.89
CA SER A 90 -7.27 12.14 -5.80
C SER A 90 -8.69 12.68 -6.00
N ILE A 91 -9.03 13.09 -7.23
CA ILE A 91 -10.40 13.55 -7.57
C ILE A 91 -11.44 12.45 -7.32
N ILE A 92 -11.17 11.22 -7.76
CA ILE A 92 -12.05 10.07 -7.55
C ILE A 92 -12.17 9.77 -6.05
N TYR A 93 -11.06 9.81 -5.31
CA TYR A 93 -11.07 9.63 -3.87
C TYR A 93 -11.99 10.66 -3.18
N CYS A 94 -11.80 11.95 -3.49
CA CYS A 94 -12.62 13.03 -2.91
C CYS A 94 -14.10 12.90 -3.27
N ARG A 95 -14.42 12.49 -4.50
CA ARG A 95 -15.82 12.25 -4.91
C ARG A 95 -16.49 11.11 -4.14
N HIS A 96 -15.71 10.16 -3.67
CA HIS A 96 -16.22 8.99 -2.93
C HIS A 96 -16.36 9.26 -1.43
N PHE A 97 -15.39 9.98 -0.85
CA PHE A 97 -15.20 10.07 0.59
C PHE A 97 -15.25 11.50 1.14
N GLY A 98 -15.43 12.50 0.28
CA GLY A 98 -15.30 13.91 0.65
C GLY A 98 -13.83 14.37 0.63
N ILE A 99 -13.66 15.68 0.80
CA ILE A 99 -12.33 16.33 0.76
C ILE A 99 -11.71 16.51 2.13
N ASP A 100 -12.48 16.36 3.19
CA ASP A 100 -12.01 16.58 4.55
C ASP A 100 -10.96 15.53 4.94
N GLY A 101 -9.83 16.02 5.46
CA GLY A 101 -8.72 15.16 5.80
C GLY A 101 -8.01 14.51 4.59
N HIS A 102 -8.24 15.01 3.35
CA HIS A 102 -7.51 14.55 2.18
C HIS A 102 -6.46 15.57 1.74
N SER A 103 -5.22 15.15 1.57
CA SER A 103 -4.12 15.95 1.02
C SER A 103 -3.77 15.49 -0.39
N ASN A 104 -3.67 16.46 -1.32
CA ASN A 104 -3.17 16.22 -2.68
C ASN A 104 -1.83 16.94 -2.90
N GLU A 105 -0.90 16.74 -1.98
CA GLU A 105 0.45 17.29 -2.03
C GLU A 105 1.48 16.18 -2.07
N ASP A 106 2.69 16.50 -2.55
CA ASP A 106 3.81 15.57 -2.43
C ASP A 106 4.06 15.29 -0.95
N ILE A 107 3.91 14.03 -0.54
CA ILE A 107 4.10 13.63 0.86
C ILE A 107 5.48 14.00 1.39
N ALA A 108 6.48 14.20 0.52
CA ALA A 108 7.80 14.66 0.91
C ALA A 108 7.79 16.12 1.41
N THR A 109 6.78 16.90 1.04
CA THR A 109 6.64 18.32 1.45
C THR A 109 5.65 18.52 2.59
N VAL A 110 4.86 17.50 2.93
CA VAL A 110 3.90 17.56 4.02
C VAL A 110 4.63 17.42 5.36
N PRO A 111 4.57 18.42 6.25
CA PRO A 111 5.12 18.32 7.60
C PRO A 111 4.46 17.19 8.41
N THR A 112 5.22 16.45 9.20
CA THR A 112 4.67 15.34 9.99
C THR A 112 3.64 15.80 11.02
N GLU A 113 3.73 17.04 11.48
CA GLU A 113 2.81 17.66 12.42
C GLU A 113 1.41 17.87 11.83
N GLU A 114 1.30 18.01 10.50
CA GLU A 114 0.01 18.13 9.79
C GLU A 114 -0.69 16.78 9.63
N ILE A 115 0.04 15.67 9.76
CA ILE A 115 -0.51 14.32 9.71
C ILE A 115 -1.04 13.96 11.10
N PRO A 116 -2.33 13.69 11.30
CA PRO A 116 -2.88 13.40 12.63
C PRO A 116 -2.30 12.12 13.23
N ASP A 117 -2.36 12.02 14.56
CA ASP A 117 -2.00 10.79 15.26
C ASP A 117 -3.06 9.72 14.99
N SER A 118 -2.62 8.50 14.73
CA SER A 118 -3.47 7.39 14.31
C SER A 118 -3.07 6.07 14.95
N ASP A 119 -3.99 5.12 14.97
CA ASP A 119 -3.76 3.76 15.46
C ASP A 119 -3.20 2.86 14.35
N LEU A 120 -3.64 3.09 13.11
CA LEU A 120 -3.26 2.34 11.92
C LEU A 120 -2.80 3.28 10.81
N LEU A 121 -1.66 2.99 10.19
CA LEU A 121 -1.22 3.61 8.95
C LEU A 121 -1.29 2.57 7.83
N CYS A 122 -2.02 2.91 6.76
CA CYS A 122 -2.11 2.12 5.55
C CYS A 122 -1.38 2.78 4.39
N GLY A 123 -0.85 2.00 3.44
CA GLY A 123 -0.28 2.57 2.23
C GLY A 123 0.18 1.55 1.20
N GLY A 124 -0.14 1.84 -0.06
CA GLY A 124 0.36 1.11 -1.24
C GLY A 124 1.47 1.90 -1.91
N PHE A 125 2.67 1.92 -1.35
CA PHE A 125 3.77 2.73 -1.87
C PHE A 125 4.36 2.11 -3.15
N PRO A 126 4.70 2.94 -4.18
CA PRO A 126 5.24 2.43 -5.43
C PRO A 126 6.63 1.82 -5.25
N CYS A 127 6.88 0.73 -6.00
CA CYS A 127 8.18 0.08 -6.06
C CYS A 127 9.15 0.94 -6.88
N GLN A 128 9.96 1.73 -6.21
CA GLN A 128 11.04 2.53 -6.80
C GLN A 128 12.39 2.08 -6.23
N ASP A 129 13.49 2.51 -6.85
CA ASP A 129 14.83 2.11 -6.43
C ASP A 129 15.14 2.57 -4.99
N TYR A 130 15.37 1.63 -4.10
CA TYR A 130 15.68 1.87 -2.67
C TYR A 130 17.16 2.17 -2.43
N SER A 131 17.97 2.32 -3.47
CA SER A 131 19.43 2.52 -3.41
C SER A 131 19.87 3.83 -2.74
N VAL A 132 18.95 4.56 -2.10
CA VAL A 132 19.19 5.89 -1.53
C VAL A 132 19.72 5.84 -0.08
N ALA A 133 19.99 4.67 0.48
CA ALA A 133 20.59 4.58 1.83
C ALA A 133 21.91 5.37 1.95
N THR A 134 22.70 5.44 0.87
CA THR A 134 23.91 6.27 0.76
C THR A 134 23.62 7.77 0.72
N THR A 135 22.45 8.18 0.26
CA THR A 135 22.09 9.60 0.15
C THR A 135 21.62 10.17 1.48
N LEU A 136 20.98 9.36 2.33
CA LEU A 136 20.54 9.77 3.67
C LEU A 136 21.73 10.09 4.62
N GLN A 137 22.85 9.40 4.46
CA GLN A 137 24.07 9.69 5.24
C GLN A 137 24.88 10.86 4.68
N ARG A 138 24.77 11.17 3.38
CA ARG A 138 25.58 12.21 2.72
C ARG A 138 24.89 13.57 2.59
N SER A 139 23.58 13.61 2.59
CA SER A 139 22.80 14.85 2.55
C SER A 139 22.14 15.06 3.91
N GLY A 140 22.65 15.92 4.74
CA GLY A 140 22.02 16.34 6.00
C GLY A 140 20.60 16.92 5.85
N GLY A 141 19.84 16.43 4.85
CA GLY A 141 18.48 16.83 4.50
C GLY A 141 18.02 16.15 3.20
N ILE A 142 16.74 15.92 3.09
CA ILE A 142 16.04 15.23 1.99
C ILE A 142 15.93 16.17 0.76
N GLU A 143 17.04 16.72 0.28
CA GLU A 143 17.09 17.49 -0.95
C GLU A 143 17.83 16.71 -2.04
N GLY A 144 17.18 15.80 -2.70
CA GLY A 144 17.76 15.16 -3.85
C GLY A 144 16.85 14.15 -4.54
N LYS A 145 16.38 14.48 -5.74
CA LYS A 145 15.72 13.65 -6.76
C LYS A 145 14.77 12.59 -6.20
N LYS A 146 13.46 12.91 -6.20
CA LYS A 146 12.30 12.00 -6.02
C LYS A 146 12.61 10.84 -5.07
N GLY A 147 12.65 11.14 -3.77
CA GLY A 147 12.96 10.18 -2.73
C GLY A 147 12.04 8.97 -2.85
N VAL A 148 12.60 7.80 -2.65
CA VAL A 148 11.81 6.57 -2.58
C VAL A 148 10.73 6.80 -1.53
N LEU A 149 9.47 6.66 -1.91
CA LEU A 149 8.32 6.99 -1.05
C LEU A 149 8.28 6.17 0.24
N TRP A 150 8.99 5.04 0.29
CA TRP A 150 9.26 4.31 1.53
C TRP A 150 9.89 5.19 2.60
N TRP A 151 10.85 6.05 2.24
CA TRP A 151 11.53 6.91 3.22
C TRP A 151 10.62 7.99 3.79
N GLN A 152 9.52 8.33 3.10
CA GLN A 152 8.51 9.22 3.67
C GLN A 152 7.67 8.49 4.72
N ILE A 153 7.32 7.23 4.50
CA ILE A 153 6.71 6.40 5.56
C ILE A 153 7.64 6.33 6.78
N TYR A 154 8.91 5.98 6.54
CA TYR A 154 9.90 5.88 7.62
C TYR A 154 10.09 7.20 8.37
N ARG A 155 10.17 8.34 7.65
CA ARG A 155 10.25 9.69 8.23
C ARG A 155 9.08 9.96 9.16
N ILE A 156 7.85 9.78 8.67
CA ILE A 156 6.62 10.00 9.43
C ILE A 156 6.62 9.15 10.70
N LEU A 157 6.90 7.86 10.59
CA LEU A 157 6.95 6.96 11.74
C LEU A 157 8.02 7.35 12.75
N LYS A 158 9.20 7.78 12.29
CA LYS A 158 10.31 8.21 13.13
C LYS A 158 10.02 9.52 13.85
N GLU A 159 9.53 10.53 13.13
CA GLU A 159 9.25 11.86 13.65
C GLU A 159 8.07 11.87 14.63
N LYS A 160 7.06 11.00 14.42
CA LYS A 160 5.96 10.83 15.39
C LYS A 160 6.42 10.23 16.74
N GLY A 161 7.57 9.61 16.82
CA GLY A 161 8.12 9.10 18.06
C GLY A 161 7.16 8.15 18.79
N GLU A 162 6.78 8.48 20.02
CA GLU A 162 5.85 7.67 20.83
C GLU A 162 4.41 7.69 20.32
N LYS A 163 4.05 8.68 19.51
CA LYS A 163 2.72 8.82 18.90
C LYS A 163 2.59 8.10 17.57
N ARG A 164 3.61 7.34 17.15
CA ARG A 164 3.54 6.56 15.92
C ARG A 164 2.42 5.53 15.98
N PRO A 165 1.79 5.20 14.84
CA PRO A 165 0.75 4.17 14.79
C PRO A 165 1.24 2.84 15.37
N ASN A 166 0.42 2.21 16.18
CA ASN A 166 0.73 0.87 16.70
C ASN A 166 0.69 -0.21 15.60
N TYR A 167 -0.05 0.04 14.52
CA TYR A 167 -0.26 -0.91 13.43
C TYR A 167 0.03 -0.29 12.08
N LEU A 168 0.60 -1.09 11.17
CA LEU A 168 0.79 -0.71 9.77
C LEU A 168 0.20 -1.79 8.87
N MET A 169 -0.43 -1.38 7.77
CA MET A 169 -0.90 -2.26 6.70
C MET A 169 -0.41 -1.73 5.35
N LEU A 170 0.58 -2.39 4.79
CA LEU A 170 1.32 -1.92 3.63
C LEU A 170 1.18 -2.89 2.45
N GLU A 171 1.14 -2.36 1.23
CA GLU A 171 1.08 -3.15 0.00
C GLU A 171 2.21 -2.77 -0.94
N ASN A 172 2.73 -3.77 -1.63
CA ASN A 172 3.66 -3.57 -2.72
C ASN A 172 3.55 -4.70 -3.76
N VAL A 173 4.25 -4.57 -4.88
CA VAL A 173 4.33 -5.64 -5.88
C VAL A 173 5.07 -6.87 -5.34
N ASP A 174 4.71 -8.07 -5.82
CA ASP A 174 5.30 -9.34 -5.38
C ASP A 174 6.82 -9.43 -5.64
N ARG A 175 7.31 -8.75 -6.68
CA ARG A 175 8.75 -8.68 -7.00
C ARG A 175 9.59 -7.95 -5.95
N LEU A 176 8.99 -7.21 -5.00
CA LEU A 176 9.72 -6.53 -3.92
C LEU A 176 10.63 -7.49 -3.16
N LEU A 177 10.17 -8.71 -2.87
CA LEU A 177 10.95 -9.73 -2.16
C LEU A 177 12.20 -10.19 -2.94
N ASN A 178 12.28 -9.86 -4.22
CA ASN A 178 13.38 -10.23 -5.11
C ASN A 178 14.13 -9.01 -5.69
N SER A 179 13.80 -7.80 -5.26
CA SER A 179 14.40 -6.55 -5.74
C SER A 179 15.67 -6.21 -4.95
N PRO A 180 16.68 -5.62 -5.60
CA PRO A 180 16.87 -5.48 -7.04
C PRO A 180 17.46 -6.74 -7.70
N ALA A 181 17.50 -6.76 -9.03
CA ALA A 181 18.02 -7.92 -9.77
C ALA A 181 19.50 -8.28 -9.46
N LYS A 182 20.31 -7.26 -9.14
CA LYS A 182 21.75 -7.43 -8.84
C LYS A 182 22.05 -7.85 -7.39
N GLN A 183 21.08 -7.67 -6.49
CA GLN A 183 21.23 -7.93 -5.04
C GLN A 183 19.87 -8.37 -4.48
N ARG A 184 19.49 -9.60 -4.80
CA ARG A 184 18.15 -10.14 -4.56
C ARG A 184 17.71 -10.03 -3.10
N GLY A 185 16.56 -9.39 -2.87
CA GLY A 185 15.96 -9.22 -1.55
C GLY A 185 16.46 -8.01 -0.75
N ARG A 186 17.48 -7.26 -1.24
CA ARG A 186 18.04 -6.10 -0.54
C ARG A 186 16.96 -5.06 -0.19
N ASP A 187 16.11 -4.70 -1.14
CA ASP A 187 15.13 -3.65 -0.95
C ASP A 187 14.12 -4.00 0.14
N PHE A 188 13.70 -5.26 0.18
CA PHE A 188 12.83 -5.75 1.25
C PHE A 188 13.55 -5.84 2.60
N ALA A 189 14.83 -6.22 2.62
CA ALA A 189 15.63 -6.22 3.83
C ALA A 189 15.79 -4.81 4.42
N ILE A 190 15.96 -3.77 3.59
CA ILE A 190 15.99 -2.37 4.02
C ILE A 190 14.68 -1.98 4.70
N ILE A 191 13.53 -2.34 4.12
CA ILE A 191 12.21 -2.09 4.72
C ILE A 191 12.11 -2.77 6.08
N LEU A 192 12.45 -4.04 6.16
CA LEU A 192 12.38 -4.80 7.41
C LEU A 192 13.33 -4.26 8.47
N SER A 193 14.59 -3.94 8.12
CA SER A 193 15.56 -3.35 9.03
C SER A 193 15.07 -2.00 9.57
N SER A 194 14.56 -1.12 8.70
CA SER A 194 14.04 0.18 9.12
C SER A 194 12.82 0.07 10.04
N LEU A 195 11.91 -0.88 9.82
CA LEU A 195 10.78 -1.14 10.72
C LEU A 195 11.23 -1.79 12.03
N SER A 196 12.20 -2.70 11.98
CA SER A 196 12.80 -3.29 13.17
C SER A 196 13.41 -2.23 14.10
N ASN A 197 14.14 -1.26 13.53
CA ASN A 197 14.75 -0.15 14.28
C ASN A 197 13.70 0.77 14.91
N LEU A 198 12.48 0.77 14.41
CA LEU A 198 11.34 1.47 15.01
C LEU A 198 10.54 0.62 16.00
N GLY A 199 10.96 -0.63 16.26
CA GLY A 199 10.33 -1.53 17.20
C GLY A 199 9.10 -2.27 16.67
N TYR A 200 8.96 -2.43 15.34
CA TYR A 200 7.88 -3.20 14.74
C TYR A 200 8.26 -4.66 14.51
N ILE A 201 7.30 -5.53 14.77
CA ILE A 201 7.26 -6.90 14.25
C ILE A 201 6.50 -6.84 12.93
N VAL A 202 6.98 -7.53 11.89
CA VAL A 202 6.43 -7.44 10.53
C VAL A 202 6.10 -8.84 10.01
N GLU A 203 4.83 -9.09 9.73
CA GLU A 203 4.38 -10.25 8.95
C GLU A 203 4.25 -9.87 7.49
N TRP A 204 4.58 -10.77 6.57
CA TRP A 204 4.30 -10.57 5.15
C TRP A 204 3.78 -11.82 4.48
N ARG A 205 3.00 -11.62 3.41
CA ARG A 205 2.60 -12.69 2.50
C ARG A 205 2.39 -12.16 1.09
N ILE A 206 2.80 -12.95 0.09
CA ILE A 206 2.39 -12.72 -1.29
C ILE A 206 1.01 -13.31 -1.46
N ILE A 207 0.03 -12.45 -1.70
CA ILE A 207 -1.37 -12.80 -1.95
C ILE A 207 -1.67 -12.62 -3.42
N ASN A 208 -2.25 -13.64 -4.06
CA ASN A 208 -2.90 -13.51 -5.35
C ASN A 208 -4.42 -13.49 -5.12
N ALA A 209 -5.07 -12.43 -5.50
CA ALA A 209 -6.52 -12.26 -5.26
C ALA A 209 -7.37 -13.41 -5.83
N ALA A 210 -6.95 -13.98 -6.97
CA ALA A 210 -7.64 -15.11 -7.57
C ALA A 210 -7.60 -16.39 -6.70
N ASP A 211 -6.57 -16.57 -5.88
CA ASP A 211 -6.43 -17.74 -5.01
C ASP A 211 -7.37 -17.66 -3.78
N TYR A 212 -7.98 -16.50 -3.57
CA TYR A 212 -8.91 -16.20 -2.47
C TYR A 212 -10.28 -15.75 -2.99
N GLY A 213 -10.71 -16.28 -4.13
CA GLY A 213 -12.06 -16.15 -4.64
C GLY A 213 -12.36 -14.89 -5.45
N MET A 214 -11.38 -14.01 -5.69
CA MET A 214 -11.60 -12.77 -6.43
C MET A 214 -11.44 -12.99 -7.96
N PRO A 215 -12.23 -12.30 -8.82
CA PRO A 215 -12.18 -12.44 -10.28
C PRO A 215 -11.00 -11.69 -10.90
N GLN A 216 -9.86 -11.62 -10.19
CA GLN A 216 -8.69 -10.90 -10.65
C GLN A 216 -7.40 -11.62 -10.28
N ARG A 217 -6.60 -11.94 -11.28
CA ARG A 217 -5.25 -12.48 -11.07
C ARG A 217 -4.28 -11.33 -10.74
N ARG A 218 -4.22 -10.95 -9.46
CA ARG A 218 -3.39 -9.85 -8.95
C ARG A 218 -2.56 -10.31 -7.77
N ARG A 219 -1.26 -10.44 -7.98
CA ARG A 219 -0.30 -10.82 -6.94
C ARG A 219 0.30 -9.58 -6.31
N ARG A 220 0.27 -9.51 -4.98
CA ARG A 220 0.86 -8.42 -4.19
C ARG A 220 1.50 -8.95 -2.91
N THR A 221 2.55 -8.27 -2.48
CA THR A 221 3.09 -8.45 -1.14
C THR A 221 2.32 -7.55 -0.18
N TYR A 222 1.62 -8.16 0.75
CA TYR A 222 1.04 -7.45 1.89
C TYR A 222 1.96 -7.62 3.08
N MET A 223 2.13 -6.52 3.82
CA MET A 223 2.87 -6.45 5.07
C MET A 223 1.95 -5.90 6.14
N VAL A 224 1.83 -6.62 7.26
CA VAL A 224 1.19 -6.12 8.47
C VAL A 224 2.26 -6.00 9.53
N ALA A 225 2.37 -4.82 10.13
CA ALA A 225 3.32 -4.60 11.20
C ALA A 225 2.60 -4.15 12.47
N TYR A 226 3.12 -4.55 13.62
CA TYR A 226 2.62 -4.15 14.92
C TYR A 226 3.77 -3.86 15.86
N HIS A 227 3.63 -2.74 16.60
CA HIS A 227 4.67 -2.26 17.50
C HIS A 227 4.82 -3.20 18.70
N GLN A 228 6.06 -3.35 19.19
CA GLN A 228 6.41 -4.24 20.30
C GLN A 228 5.63 -3.99 21.60
N GLY A 229 5.06 -2.80 21.79
CA GLY A 229 4.19 -2.48 22.94
C GLY A 229 2.76 -3.03 22.84
N THR A 230 2.38 -3.64 21.73
CA THR A 230 1.02 -4.15 21.52
C THR A 230 0.81 -5.52 22.16
N LYS A 231 -0.46 -5.84 22.48
CA LYS A 231 -0.86 -7.18 22.96
C LYS A 231 -0.45 -8.28 21.97
N LEU A 232 -0.57 -8.01 20.67
CA LEU A 232 -0.23 -8.95 19.61
C LEU A 232 1.28 -9.27 19.60
N ALA A 233 2.12 -8.28 19.84
CA ALA A 233 3.57 -8.50 19.99
C ALA A 233 3.89 -9.38 21.21
N GLY A 234 3.18 -9.19 22.31
CA GLY A 234 3.28 -10.06 23.49
C GLY A 234 2.89 -11.52 23.19
N GLN A 235 1.84 -11.72 22.41
CA GLN A 235 1.42 -13.05 21.94
C GLN A 235 2.49 -13.69 21.04
N PHE A 236 3.03 -12.93 20.08
CA PHE A 236 4.14 -13.38 19.25
C PHE A 236 5.37 -13.77 20.10
N ALA A 237 5.74 -12.94 21.06
CA ALA A 237 6.92 -13.18 21.91
C ALA A 237 6.78 -14.49 22.69
N SER A 238 5.58 -14.83 23.18
CA SER A 238 5.30 -16.04 23.95
C SER A 238 5.36 -17.34 23.15
N LYS A 239 5.25 -17.27 21.82
CA LYS A 239 5.33 -18.47 20.96
C LYS A 239 6.76 -18.96 20.80
N VAL A 240 6.99 -20.22 21.08
CA VAL A 240 8.30 -20.87 20.93
C VAL A 240 8.61 -21.09 19.45
N ASN A 241 7.67 -21.67 18.71
CA ASN A 241 7.78 -21.93 17.29
C ASN A 241 7.24 -20.75 16.48
N LYS A 242 8.12 -19.95 15.85
CA LYS A 242 7.73 -18.78 15.05
C LYS A 242 7.13 -19.17 13.69
N PHE A 243 7.33 -20.38 13.22
CA PHE A 243 6.68 -20.87 11.99
C PHE A 243 5.19 -21.16 12.18
N GLU A 244 4.77 -21.57 13.40
CA GLU A 244 3.34 -21.64 13.74
C GLU A 244 2.65 -20.27 13.67
N TRP A 245 3.39 -19.20 13.97
CA TRP A 245 2.87 -17.85 13.81
C TRP A 245 2.53 -17.54 12.36
N ILE A 246 3.41 -17.92 11.43
CA ILE A 246 3.20 -17.69 9.99
C ILE A 246 2.05 -18.54 9.44
N LEU A 247 1.84 -19.75 9.99
CA LEU A 247 0.88 -20.71 9.45
C LEU A 247 -0.51 -20.61 10.09
N GLU A 248 -0.60 -20.24 11.37
CA GLU A 248 -1.82 -20.44 12.16
C GLU A 248 -2.19 -19.25 13.08
N ASN A 249 -1.20 -18.60 13.71
CA ASN A 249 -1.49 -17.73 14.86
C ASN A 249 -1.36 -16.23 14.56
N GLY A 250 -0.71 -15.84 13.46
CA GLY A 250 -0.53 -14.45 13.08
C GLY A 250 -1.76 -13.86 12.38
N ILE A 251 -1.70 -12.57 12.08
CA ILE A 251 -2.75 -11.85 11.35
C ILE A 251 -2.89 -12.40 9.92
N MET A 252 -1.75 -12.69 9.28
CA MET A 252 -1.78 -13.15 7.88
C MET A 252 -2.46 -14.52 7.71
N PRO A 253 -2.20 -15.56 8.52
CA PRO A 253 -2.92 -16.83 8.38
C PRO A 253 -4.39 -16.75 8.80
N GLU A 254 -4.75 -15.88 9.74
CA GLU A 254 -6.14 -15.65 10.12
C GLU A 254 -6.94 -15.05 8.95
N ALA A 255 -6.38 -14.04 8.28
CA ALA A 255 -7.02 -13.39 7.14
C ALA A 255 -6.94 -14.21 5.85
N PHE A 256 -5.84 -14.92 5.64
CA PHE A 256 -5.53 -15.66 4.42
C PHE A 256 -5.04 -17.06 4.77
N CYS A 257 -5.95 -17.98 5.00
CA CYS A 257 -5.62 -19.35 5.36
C CYS A 257 -4.65 -19.99 4.36
N CYS A 258 -3.68 -20.74 4.88
CA CYS A 258 -2.65 -21.36 4.06
C CYS A 258 -2.19 -22.69 4.65
N THR A 259 -1.43 -23.43 3.85
CA THR A 259 -0.68 -24.61 4.27
C THR A 259 0.79 -24.44 3.90
N GLU A 260 1.66 -25.13 4.58
CA GLU A 260 3.06 -25.26 4.20
C GLU A 260 3.20 -25.99 2.86
N LYS A 261 4.13 -25.55 2.00
CA LYS A 261 4.28 -26.11 0.66
C LYS A 261 5.18 -27.36 0.62
N ASP A 262 6.35 -27.33 1.26
CA ASP A 262 7.41 -28.34 1.06
C ASP A 262 8.16 -28.72 2.34
N GLY A 263 7.71 -28.34 3.49
CA GLY A 263 8.34 -28.65 4.78
C GLY A 263 9.65 -27.87 5.05
N LYS A 264 10.02 -26.91 4.19
CA LYS A 264 11.28 -26.19 4.34
C LYS A 264 11.08 -24.84 5.02
N THR A 265 11.73 -24.70 6.15
CA THR A 265 11.77 -23.48 6.94
C THR A 265 13.13 -22.81 6.87
N TYR A 266 13.13 -21.48 6.86
CA TYR A 266 14.36 -20.69 6.78
C TYR A 266 14.35 -19.61 7.86
N SER A 267 15.52 -19.39 8.48
CA SER A 267 15.70 -18.26 9.38
C SER A 267 17.08 -17.64 9.17
N PHE A 268 17.13 -16.31 9.29
CA PHE A 268 18.37 -15.54 9.18
C PHE A 268 18.19 -14.18 9.87
N GLU A 269 19.29 -13.44 10.00
CA GLU A 269 19.27 -12.12 10.63
C GLU A 269 19.50 -11.03 9.58
N ILE A 270 18.87 -9.88 9.81
CA ILE A 270 19.07 -8.64 9.07
C ILE A 270 19.74 -7.66 10.04
N GLY A 271 20.81 -7.01 9.58
CA GLY A 271 21.52 -6.00 10.37
C GLY A 271 20.64 -4.78 10.71
N GLU A 272 20.99 -4.11 11.79
CA GLU A 272 20.31 -2.86 12.22
C GLU A 272 20.81 -1.66 11.42
N ASP A 273 22.07 -1.65 10.98
CA ASP A 273 22.61 -0.58 10.13
C ASP A 273 22.05 -0.68 8.71
N ILE A 274 21.12 0.21 8.38
CA ILE A 274 20.45 0.27 7.09
C ILE A 274 21.46 0.50 5.95
N ALA A 275 22.56 1.21 6.18
CA ALA A 275 23.58 1.43 5.16
C ALA A 275 24.35 0.13 4.87
N ASP A 276 24.72 -0.61 5.91
CA ASP A 276 25.35 -1.93 5.75
C ASP A 276 24.40 -2.92 5.06
N VAL A 277 23.13 -2.95 5.43
CA VAL A 277 22.11 -3.77 4.76
C VAL A 277 22.01 -3.41 3.28
N SER A 278 21.99 -2.11 2.94
CA SER A 278 21.97 -1.65 1.55
C SER A 278 23.18 -2.13 0.75
N ASP A 279 24.35 -2.09 1.34
CA ASP A 279 25.61 -2.39 0.65
C ASP A 279 25.93 -3.87 0.59
N ASN A 280 25.56 -4.63 1.63
CA ASN A 280 26.07 -5.98 1.83
C ASN A 280 25.03 -7.09 1.90
N PHE A 281 23.74 -6.79 2.15
CA PHE A 281 22.71 -7.83 2.27
C PHE A 281 22.63 -8.69 1.01
N ASN A 282 22.80 -9.99 1.20
CA ASN A 282 22.70 -11.02 0.15
C ASN A 282 23.60 -10.78 -1.09
N LYS A 283 24.69 -10.05 -0.94
CA LYS A 283 25.61 -9.68 -2.02
C LYS A 283 26.20 -10.93 -2.69
N GLY A 284 26.17 -10.94 -4.02
CA GLY A 284 26.71 -12.05 -4.82
C GLY A 284 25.83 -13.30 -4.86
N LYS A 285 24.69 -13.33 -4.17
CA LYS A 285 23.74 -14.43 -4.23
C LYS A 285 22.74 -14.25 -5.38
N LYS A 286 22.37 -15.36 -6.02
CA LYS A 286 21.45 -15.37 -7.18
C LYS A 286 19.98 -15.35 -6.78
N GLU A 287 19.65 -15.78 -5.55
CA GLU A 287 18.29 -15.93 -5.06
C GLU A 287 18.07 -15.07 -3.82
N SER A 288 16.84 -14.60 -3.65
CA SER A 288 16.41 -13.95 -2.43
C SER A 288 16.26 -14.97 -1.30
N PRO A 289 16.68 -14.67 -0.07
CA PRO A 289 16.44 -15.54 1.06
C PRO A 289 14.96 -15.50 1.53
N PHE A 290 14.21 -14.49 1.13
CA PHE A 290 12.81 -14.35 1.49
C PHE A 290 11.92 -15.28 0.67
N LYS A 291 11.03 -15.98 1.35
CA LYS A 291 9.96 -16.78 0.76
C LYS A 291 8.64 -15.97 0.72
N ASN A 292 7.60 -16.56 0.13
CA ASN A 292 6.33 -15.87 -0.07
C ASN A 292 5.58 -15.52 1.23
N SER A 293 5.98 -16.10 2.36
CA SER A 293 5.41 -15.82 3.68
C SER A 293 6.51 -15.75 4.73
N GLY A 294 6.32 -14.90 5.74
CA GLY A 294 7.27 -14.80 6.83
C GLY A 294 6.88 -13.81 7.91
N VAL A 295 7.72 -13.77 8.95
CA VAL A 295 7.69 -12.80 10.03
C VAL A 295 9.10 -12.37 10.40
N MET A 296 9.27 -11.09 10.71
CA MET A 296 10.51 -10.52 11.26
C MET A 296 10.24 -9.87 12.60
N ALA A 297 11.11 -10.12 13.56
CA ALA A 297 11.12 -9.45 14.85
C ALA A 297 12.56 -9.24 15.32
N ASN A 298 12.89 -8.02 15.77
CA ASN A 298 14.23 -7.65 16.27
C ASN A 298 15.35 -8.10 15.31
N GLY A 299 15.19 -7.81 14.02
CA GLY A 299 16.14 -8.18 12.97
C GLY A 299 16.14 -9.67 12.59
N LYS A 300 15.50 -10.54 13.35
CA LYS A 300 15.45 -11.97 13.05
C LYS A 300 14.26 -12.33 12.17
N VAL A 301 14.55 -12.94 11.05
CA VAL A 301 13.59 -13.35 10.02
C VAL A 301 13.30 -14.83 10.12
N TYR A 302 12.03 -15.19 9.99
CA TYR A 302 11.53 -16.54 9.79
C TYR A 302 10.66 -16.54 8.53
N THR A 303 10.90 -17.45 7.60
CA THR A 303 10.20 -17.46 6.31
C THR A 303 10.09 -18.87 5.73
N LEU A 304 9.00 -19.12 5.02
CA LEU A 304 8.71 -20.39 4.35
C LEU A 304 7.81 -20.19 3.13
N GLU A 305 7.75 -21.20 2.26
CA GLU A 305 6.78 -21.20 1.16
C GLU A 305 5.44 -21.73 1.64
N THR A 306 4.36 -20.96 1.38
CA THR A 306 2.99 -21.36 1.66
C THR A 306 2.18 -21.52 0.38
N LEU A 307 1.15 -22.37 0.46
CA LEU A 307 0.09 -22.50 -0.54
C LEU A 307 -1.21 -21.95 0.03
N PRO A 308 -2.02 -21.24 -0.77
CA PRO A 308 -3.31 -20.76 -0.32
C PRO A 308 -4.24 -21.93 0.00
N LYS A 309 -5.03 -21.79 1.08
CA LYS A 309 -6.12 -22.70 1.44
C LYS A 309 -7.38 -21.87 1.54
N TYR A 310 -8.16 -21.83 0.47
CA TYR A 310 -9.42 -21.10 0.42
C TYR A 310 -10.57 -22.05 0.15
N GLU A 311 -11.56 -22.01 1.00
CA GLU A 311 -12.75 -22.88 0.95
C GLU A 311 -14.03 -22.08 0.62
N GLY A 312 -13.88 -20.79 0.31
CA GLY A 312 -15.01 -19.91 -0.02
C GLY A 312 -15.44 -19.99 -1.47
N GLN A 313 -16.40 -19.16 -1.84
CA GLN A 313 -16.92 -19.05 -3.19
C GLN A 313 -15.91 -18.33 -4.09
N TYR A 314 -15.69 -18.87 -5.30
CA TYR A 314 -14.91 -18.22 -6.34
C TYR A 314 -15.83 -17.39 -7.24
N ILE A 315 -15.53 -16.09 -7.35
CA ILE A 315 -16.18 -15.19 -8.31
C ILE A 315 -15.36 -15.24 -9.59
N THR A 316 -15.99 -15.52 -10.71
CA THR A 316 -15.33 -15.56 -12.02
C THR A 316 -15.47 -14.23 -12.76
N LEU A 317 -14.70 -14.03 -13.83
CA LEU A 317 -14.88 -12.86 -14.70
C LEU A 317 -16.31 -12.83 -15.28
N GLY A 318 -16.88 -14.00 -15.63
CA GLY A 318 -18.25 -14.10 -16.15
C GLY A 318 -19.31 -13.57 -15.17
N ASP A 319 -19.09 -13.73 -13.86
CA ASP A 319 -20.04 -13.27 -12.85
C ASP A 319 -20.08 -11.74 -12.67
N ILE A 320 -19.06 -11.02 -13.18
CA ILE A 320 -18.97 -9.56 -13.10
C ILE A 320 -19.14 -8.85 -14.45
N LEU A 321 -19.13 -9.58 -15.56
CA LEU A 321 -19.38 -9.00 -16.87
C LEU A 321 -20.84 -8.57 -16.97
N VAL A 322 -21.07 -7.40 -17.54
CA VAL A 322 -22.39 -6.92 -17.92
C VAL A 322 -22.71 -7.39 -19.33
N ASP A 323 -24.00 -7.49 -19.66
CA ASP A 323 -24.47 -7.80 -21.03
C ASP A 323 -23.90 -6.73 -21.99
N GLU A 324 -23.42 -7.19 -23.16
CA GLU A 324 -22.84 -6.30 -24.18
C GLU A 324 -23.83 -5.20 -24.60
N ALA A 325 -25.14 -5.53 -24.69
CA ALA A 325 -26.17 -4.56 -24.99
C ALA A 325 -26.37 -3.47 -23.95
N ALA A 326 -25.88 -3.69 -22.71
CA ALA A 326 -25.94 -2.72 -21.63
C ALA A 326 -24.68 -1.84 -21.55
N VAL A 327 -23.65 -2.14 -22.35
CA VAL A 327 -22.39 -1.36 -22.37
C VAL A 327 -22.58 -0.09 -23.21
N PRO A 328 -22.36 1.11 -22.65
CA PRO A 328 -22.39 2.35 -23.44
C PRO A 328 -21.36 2.35 -24.57
N ASN A 329 -21.73 2.91 -25.72
CA ASN A 329 -20.87 2.91 -26.91
C ASN A 329 -19.48 3.52 -26.69
N GLU A 330 -19.35 4.46 -25.80
CA GLU A 330 -18.08 5.11 -25.45
C GLU A 330 -17.03 4.18 -24.82
N PHE A 331 -17.44 3.01 -24.33
CA PHE A 331 -16.53 2.01 -23.77
C PHE A 331 -16.07 0.96 -24.78
N PHE A 332 -16.61 0.96 -25.98
CA PHE A 332 -16.12 0.10 -27.05
C PHE A 332 -14.86 0.69 -27.68
N ILE A 333 -13.92 -0.19 -28.00
CA ILE A 333 -12.70 0.18 -28.73
C ILE A 333 -13.11 0.54 -30.16
N SER A 334 -12.65 1.70 -30.65
CA SER A 334 -12.91 2.10 -32.03
C SER A 334 -12.24 1.15 -33.04
N ASP A 335 -12.80 1.02 -34.23
CA ASP A 335 -12.21 0.23 -35.32
C ASP A 335 -10.79 0.69 -35.67
N GLU A 336 -10.47 1.98 -35.49
CA GLU A 336 -9.15 2.54 -35.72
C GLU A 336 -8.12 2.08 -34.67
N ASP A 337 -8.56 1.93 -33.42
CA ASP A 337 -7.68 1.51 -32.31
C ASP A 337 -7.63 -0.02 -32.14
N PHE A 338 -8.59 -0.76 -32.73
CA PHE A 338 -8.70 -2.21 -32.55
C PHE A 338 -7.40 -2.96 -32.91
N PRO A 339 -6.71 -2.69 -34.04
CA PRO A 339 -5.46 -3.39 -34.37
C PRO A 339 -4.36 -3.18 -33.34
N LYS A 340 -4.30 -2.00 -32.71
CA LYS A 340 -3.34 -1.68 -31.64
C LYS A 340 -3.61 -2.52 -30.40
N TRP A 341 -4.88 -2.66 -30.02
CA TRP A 341 -5.27 -3.48 -28.88
C TRP A 341 -5.08 -4.98 -29.14
N GLU A 342 -5.38 -5.44 -30.36
CA GLU A 342 -5.13 -6.81 -30.78
C GLU A 342 -3.62 -7.13 -30.70
N TYR A 343 -2.75 -6.25 -31.19
CA TYR A 343 -1.31 -6.39 -31.05
C TYR A 343 -0.84 -6.42 -29.59
N GLN A 344 -1.42 -5.59 -28.72
CA GLN A 344 -1.04 -5.55 -27.31
C GLN A 344 -1.50 -6.79 -26.54
N LYS A 345 -2.64 -7.36 -26.87
CA LYS A 345 -3.25 -8.53 -26.23
C LYS A 345 -2.80 -9.84 -26.85
N GLY A 346 -2.37 -9.82 -28.11
CA GLY A 346 -1.88 -11.01 -28.81
C GLY A 346 -0.64 -11.61 -28.17
N SER A 347 -0.42 -12.91 -28.38
CA SER A 347 0.82 -13.58 -27.95
C SER A 347 2.01 -12.98 -28.69
N LYS A 348 2.85 -12.26 -27.98
CA LYS A 348 4.11 -11.80 -28.50
C LYS A 348 5.04 -12.99 -28.62
N SER A 349 5.28 -13.44 -29.86
CA SER A 349 6.39 -14.39 -30.09
C SER A 349 7.68 -13.68 -29.66
N LEU A 350 8.30 -14.18 -28.61
CA LEU A 350 9.67 -13.81 -28.26
C LEU A 350 10.56 -14.21 -29.45
N LYS A 351 11.07 -13.23 -30.19
CA LYS A 351 12.17 -13.41 -31.13
C LYS A 351 13.46 -13.52 -30.37
#